data_d81e9a3c4afd095112098e0df5dd2c86
#
_entry.id   d81e9a3c4afd095112098e0df5dd2c86
#
_cell.length_a   1.000
_cell.length_b   1.000
_cell.length_c   1.000
_cell.angle_alpha   90.00
_cell.angle_beta   90.00
_cell.angle_gamma   90.00
#
_symmetry.space_group_name_H-M   'P 1'
#
loop_
_entity.id
_entity.type
_entity.pdbx_description
1 polymer ?
#
loop_
_entity_poly.entity_id
_entity_poly.type
_entity_poly.pdbx_seq_one_letter_code
_entity_poly.pdbx_strand_id
1 'polypeptide(L)'
;IPSLRGKYRSRPMEGLVEEARGLAASGVKELIVIAQDITRYGLDRKDGSTLAKLLDRLCELDFHWIRLHYLYPEAVTDELIETIARQPKILHYLDIPIQHCNDGILKAMNRRDTKAELLDLLTKLRARIPGLVLRTSLITGLPGEGEAELEELCVFLRETKIERAGVFPFSPEEGTRAAQMDHVDMEEARRRAELVVDVQSDIIDAYNESVLGTEREVLCEGFDSQAQMHFGRSYAESPDIDGRIWFDADREVEPGTFVTVRLTGVMDGELTGELAEE
;
A
#
# COMPACT_ATOMS: atom_id res chain seq x y z
N ILE A 1 -0.45 -3.87 -20.81
CA ILE A 1 -0.30 -5.09 -19.98
C ILE A 1 -1.02 -6.29 -20.62
N PRO A 2 -2.32 -6.26 -20.99
CA PRO A 2 -2.99 -7.41 -21.61
C PRO A 2 -2.33 -7.91 -22.90
N SER A 3 -1.75 -7.03 -23.71
CA SER A 3 -1.02 -7.37 -24.93
C SER A 3 0.28 -8.15 -24.66
N LEU A 4 0.90 -7.93 -23.52
CA LEU A 4 2.18 -8.54 -23.14
C LEU A 4 1.99 -9.78 -22.26
N ARG A 5 1.04 -9.75 -21.31
CA ARG A 5 0.82 -10.80 -20.32
C ARG A 5 -0.42 -11.66 -20.58
N GLY A 6 -1.20 -11.33 -21.60
CA GLY A 6 -2.44 -12.03 -21.95
C GLY A 6 -3.62 -11.61 -21.06
N LYS A 7 -4.69 -12.40 -21.16
CA LYS A 7 -5.92 -12.17 -20.40
C LYS A 7 -5.69 -12.46 -18.92
N TYR A 8 -6.41 -11.73 -18.05
CA TYR A 8 -6.47 -12.02 -16.62
C TYR A 8 -6.85 -13.48 -16.37
N ARG A 9 -6.13 -14.12 -15.44
CA ARG A 9 -6.35 -15.54 -15.11
C ARG A 9 -6.14 -15.76 -13.62
N SER A 10 -7.22 -16.14 -12.93
CA SER A 10 -7.17 -16.54 -11.53
C SER A 10 -6.72 -17.99 -11.37
N ARG A 11 -5.80 -18.22 -10.44
CA ARG A 11 -5.40 -19.57 -10.03
C ARG A 11 -6.53 -20.23 -9.22
N PRO A 12 -6.65 -21.58 -9.22
CA PRO A 12 -7.58 -22.28 -8.35
C PRO A 12 -7.35 -21.97 -6.87
N MET A 13 -8.44 -21.75 -6.12
CA MET A 13 -8.37 -21.40 -4.69
C MET A 13 -7.63 -22.46 -3.87
N GLU A 14 -7.95 -23.72 -4.06
CA GLU A 14 -7.32 -24.84 -3.35
C GLU A 14 -5.80 -24.88 -3.57
N GLY A 15 -5.35 -24.59 -4.80
CA GLY A 15 -3.91 -24.54 -5.11
C GLY A 15 -3.19 -23.38 -4.42
N LEU A 16 -3.85 -22.21 -4.28
CA LEU A 16 -3.32 -21.06 -3.54
C LEU A 16 -3.28 -21.34 -2.02
N VAL A 17 -4.35 -21.92 -1.49
CA VAL A 17 -4.42 -22.27 -0.06
C VAL A 17 -3.38 -23.33 0.30
N GLU A 18 -3.15 -24.33 -0.57
CA GLU A 18 -2.14 -25.35 -0.32
C GLU A 18 -0.72 -24.80 -0.38
N GLU A 19 -0.42 -23.90 -1.35
CA GLU A 19 0.85 -23.18 -1.40
C GLU A 19 1.06 -22.35 -0.12
N ALA A 20 0.05 -21.59 0.30
CA ALA A 20 0.09 -20.80 1.52
C ALA A 20 0.28 -21.69 2.77
N ARG A 21 -0.36 -22.88 2.82
CA ARG A 21 -0.16 -23.86 3.90
C ARG A 21 1.29 -24.31 4.01
N GLY A 22 1.93 -24.55 2.86
CA GLY A 22 3.37 -24.90 2.82
C GLY A 22 4.24 -23.77 3.37
N LEU A 23 3.93 -22.51 3.04
CA LEU A 23 4.63 -21.33 3.57
C LEU A 23 4.44 -21.19 5.08
N ALA A 24 3.21 -21.31 5.58
CA ALA A 24 2.92 -21.27 7.01
C ALA A 24 3.67 -22.39 7.76
N ALA A 25 3.67 -23.62 7.24
CA ALA A 25 4.40 -24.74 7.83
C ALA A 25 5.92 -24.54 7.85
N SER A 26 6.48 -23.72 6.96
CA SER A 26 7.89 -23.35 6.97
C SER A 26 8.24 -22.21 7.94
N GLY A 27 7.27 -21.69 8.68
CA GLY A 27 7.45 -20.66 9.70
C GLY A 27 7.34 -19.22 9.21
N VAL A 28 6.85 -18.99 7.97
CA VAL A 28 6.59 -17.64 7.46
C VAL A 28 5.56 -16.93 8.35
N LYS A 29 5.90 -15.73 8.83
CA LYS A 29 5.05 -14.95 9.73
C LYS A 29 4.10 -14.01 9.01
N GLU A 30 4.54 -13.38 7.94
CA GLU A 30 3.76 -12.44 7.13
C GLU A 30 3.56 -13.00 5.73
N LEU A 31 2.31 -13.12 5.30
CA LEU A 31 1.93 -13.47 3.93
C LEU A 31 1.54 -12.20 3.17
N ILE A 32 2.23 -11.93 2.07
CA ILE A 32 1.85 -10.84 1.16
C ILE A 32 1.07 -11.41 -0.02
N VAL A 33 -0.20 -11.03 -0.12
CA VAL A 33 -1.07 -11.37 -1.26
C VAL A 33 -0.91 -10.31 -2.33
N ILE A 34 -0.32 -10.69 -3.44
CA ILE A 34 0.06 -9.76 -4.50
C ILE A 34 -0.22 -10.33 -5.90
N ALA A 35 -0.66 -9.47 -6.80
CA ALA A 35 -0.74 -9.67 -8.24
C ALA A 35 -0.72 -8.28 -8.90
N GLN A 36 -0.94 -8.20 -10.22
CA GLN A 36 -1.15 -6.88 -10.87
C GLN A 36 -2.47 -6.22 -10.47
N ASP A 37 -3.44 -7.01 -10.03
CA ASP A 37 -4.73 -6.60 -9.50
C ASP A 37 -5.31 -7.80 -8.74
N ILE A 38 -5.28 -7.76 -7.42
CA ILE A 38 -5.83 -8.84 -6.59
C ILE A 38 -7.36 -8.75 -6.45
N THR A 39 -7.93 -7.56 -6.59
CA THR A 39 -9.36 -7.32 -6.37
C THR A 39 -10.24 -8.07 -7.37
N ARG A 40 -9.72 -8.37 -8.56
CA ARG A 40 -10.45 -9.13 -9.59
C ARG A 40 -10.33 -10.64 -9.46
N TYR A 41 -9.68 -11.15 -8.40
CA TYR A 41 -9.56 -12.57 -8.20
C TYR A 41 -10.93 -13.26 -8.22
N GLY A 42 -11.05 -14.30 -9.05
CA GLY A 42 -12.26 -15.11 -9.20
C GLY A 42 -13.25 -14.61 -10.25
N LEU A 43 -13.15 -13.36 -10.76
CA LEU A 43 -14.11 -12.84 -11.75
C LEU A 43 -14.12 -13.60 -13.08
N ASP A 44 -12.99 -14.21 -13.46
CA ASP A 44 -12.86 -15.06 -14.65
C ASP A 44 -13.27 -16.51 -14.40
N ARG A 45 -13.57 -16.87 -13.15
CA ARG A 45 -13.96 -18.21 -12.72
C ARG A 45 -15.48 -18.29 -12.54
N LYS A 46 -16.03 -19.46 -12.83
CA LYS A 46 -17.48 -19.72 -12.69
C LYS A 46 -17.81 -20.57 -11.46
N ASP A 47 -16.88 -20.62 -10.51
CA ASP A 47 -16.99 -21.46 -9.30
C ASP A 47 -17.37 -20.66 -8.05
N GLY A 48 -17.67 -19.35 -8.19
CA GLY A 48 -18.04 -18.46 -7.10
C GLY A 48 -16.87 -18.06 -6.21
N SER A 49 -15.63 -18.23 -6.68
CA SER A 49 -14.43 -17.73 -6.00
C SER A 49 -14.44 -16.20 -5.99
N THR A 50 -14.09 -15.59 -4.85
CA THR A 50 -13.85 -14.14 -4.67
C THR A 50 -12.58 -13.93 -3.86
N LEU A 51 -11.99 -12.73 -3.92
CA LEU A 51 -10.85 -12.40 -3.07
C LEU A 51 -11.23 -12.52 -1.59
N ALA A 52 -12.40 -12.05 -1.19
CA ALA A 52 -12.89 -12.15 0.18
C ALA A 52 -12.88 -13.59 0.70
N LYS A 53 -13.42 -14.54 -0.09
CA LYS A 53 -13.41 -15.96 0.26
C LYS A 53 -12.01 -16.58 0.31
N LEU A 54 -11.12 -16.16 -0.58
CA LEU A 54 -9.73 -16.59 -0.54
C LEU A 54 -9.05 -16.10 0.77
N LEU A 55 -9.26 -14.84 1.12
CA LEU A 55 -8.71 -14.25 2.34
C LEU A 55 -9.23 -14.96 3.60
N ASP A 56 -10.51 -15.29 3.67
CA ASP A 56 -11.05 -16.08 4.76
C ASP A 56 -10.32 -17.43 4.93
N ARG A 57 -10.08 -18.14 3.83
CA ARG A 57 -9.33 -19.40 3.84
C ARG A 57 -7.86 -19.24 4.23
N LEU A 58 -7.21 -18.13 3.80
CA LEU A 58 -5.84 -17.83 4.16
C LEU A 58 -5.73 -17.48 5.66
N CYS A 59 -6.72 -16.81 6.24
CA CYS A 59 -6.78 -16.50 7.66
C CYS A 59 -6.89 -17.72 8.58
N GLU A 60 -7.35 -18.87 8.07
CA GLU A 60 -7.36 -20.15 8.81
C GLU A 60 -5.95 -20.75 8.99
N LEU A 61 -4.97 -20.30 8.20
CA LEU A 61 -3.59 -20.78 8.24
C LEU A 61 -2.77 -20.08 9.33
N ASP A 62 -1.63 -20.64 9.70
CA ASP A 62 -0.75 -20.16 10.79
C ASP A 62 0.17 -19.04 10.32
N PHE A 63 -0.43 -17.94 9.80
CA PHE A 63 0.23 -16.66 9.61
C PHE A 63 -0.11 -15.73 10.77
N HIS A 64 0.83 -14.88 11.13
CA HIS A 64 0.58 -13.79 12.06
C HIS A 64 -0.07 -12.62 11.31
N TRP A 65 0.48 -12.24 10.16
CA TRP A 65 0.01 -11.15 9.31
C TRP A 65 -0.30 -11.58 7.89
N ILE A 66 -1.33 -10.97 7.30
CA ILE A 66 -1.67 -11.06 5.87
C ILE A 66 -1.79 -9.65 5.33
N ARG A 67 -0.90 -9.28 4.40
CA ARG A 67 -0.85 -7.97 3.77
C ARG A 67 -1.38 -8.04 2.35
N LEU A 68 -2.10 -6.99 1.91
CA LEU A 68 -2.71 -6.91 0.59
C LEU A 68 -2.05 -5.80 -0.23
N HIS A 69 -1.61 -6.14 -1.44
CA HIS A 69 -1.00 -5.21 -2.38
C HIS A 69 -1.74 -5.17 -3.72
N TYR A 70 -1.75 -4.00 -4.37
CA TYR A 70 -2.33 -3.75 -5.68
C TYR A 70 -3.83 -4.03 -5.75
N LEU A 71 -4.59 -3.25 -4.97
CA LEU A 71 -6.05 -3.21 -5.07
C LEU A 71 -6.47 -2.14 -6.08
N TYR A 72 -7.34 -2.49 -7.01
CA TYR A 72 -7.91 -1.51 -7.93
C TYR A 72 -9.18 -0.89 -7.32
N PRO A 73 -9.29 0.45 -7.25
CA PRO A 73 -10.39 1.14 -6.59
C PRO A 73 -11.77 0.65 -7.04
N GLU A 74 -11.99 0.57 -8.37
CA GLU A 74 -13.24 0.18 -9.01
C GLU A 74 -13.74 -1.24 -8.68
N ALA A 75 -12.85 -2.08 -8.13
CA ALA A 75 -13.15 -3.48 -7.83
C ALA A 75 -13.17 -3.79 -6.32
N VAL A 76 -13.01 -2.78 -5.47
CA VAL A 76 -13.14 -2.94 -4.02
C VAL A 76 -14.62 -3.03 -3.64
N THR A 77 -15.07 -4.22 -3.24
CA THR A 77 -16.46 -4.49 -2.88
C THR A 77 -16.71 -4.32 -1.39
N ASP A 78 -18.00 -4.17 -1.00
CA ASP A 78 -18.39 -4.16 0.42
C ASP A 78 -18.01 -5.46 1.13
N GLU A 79 -18.17 -6.61 0.47
CA GLU A 79 -17.76 -7.92 1.00
C GLU A 79 -16.27 -7.95 1.34
N LEU A 80 -15.42 -7.38 0.46
CA LEU A 80 -13.98 -7.30 0.70
C LEU A 80 -13.66 -6.39 1.89
N ILE A 81 -14.29 -5.20 1.95
CA ILE A 81 -14.10 -4.25 3.07
C ILE A 81 -14.48 -4.90 4.40
N GLU A 82 -15.62 -5.58 4.45
CA GLU A 82 -16.08 -6.29 5.64
C GLU A 82 -15.15 -7.43 6.04
N THR A 83 -14.61 -8.17 5.06
CA THR A 83 -13.64 -9.22 5.32
C THR A 83 -12.35 -8.66 5.91
N ILE A 84 -11.81 -7.58 5.34
CA ILE A 84 -10.62 -6.91 5.87
C ILE A 84 -10.87 -6.41 7.31
N ALA A 85 -12.00 -5.76 7.55
CA ALA A 85 -12.32 -5.18 8.85
C ALA A 85 -12.51 -6.23 9.97
N ARG A 86 -13.04 -7.42 9.64
CA ARG A 86 -13.34 -8.47 10.65
C ARG A 86 -12.24 -9.48 10.88
N GLN A 87 -11.31 -9.63 9.92
CA GLN A 87 -10.24 -10.64 10.01
C GLN A 87 -9.00 -10.06 10.69
N PRO A 88 -8.67 -10.50 11.92
CA PRO A 88 -7.61 -9.87 12.70
C PRO A 88 -6.20 -10.07 12.12
N LYS A 89 -6.00 -11.05 11.24
CA LYS A 89 -4.71 -11.30 10.58
C LYS A 89 -4.50 -10.42 9.36
N ILE A 90 -5.57 -9.86 8.77
CA ILE A 90 -5.44 -8.97 7.63
C ILE A 90 -5.05 -7.59 8.14
N LEU A 91 -3.91 -7.11 7.70
CA LEU A 91 -3.41 -5.81 8.12
C LEU A 91 -4.29 -4.67 7.59
N HIS A 92 -4.57 -3.71 8.44
CA HIS A 92 -5.27 -2.47 8.06
C HIS A 92 -4.31 -1.53 7.30
N TYR A 93 -3.71 -2.07 6.27
CA TYR A 93 -2.83 -1.40 5.32
C TYR A 93 -3.26 -1.81 3.91
N LEU A 94 -3.67 -0.84 3.09
CA LEU A 94 -4.15 -1.11 1.73
C LEU A 94 -3.35 -0.30 0.71
N ASP A 95 -2.75 -1.01 -0.24
CA ASP A 95 -2.06 -0.40 -1.38
C ASP A 95 -3.02 -0.30 -2.57
N ILE A 96 -3.46 0.93 -2.85
CA ILE A 96 -4.47 1.27 -3.86
C ILE A 96 -3.87 2.27 -4.86
N PRO A 97 -3.21 1.81 -5.93
CA PRO A 97 -2.57 2.69 -6.92
C PRO A 97 -3.61 3.47 -7.73
N ILE A 98 -3.86 4.73 -7.38
CA ILE A 98 -4.83 5.59 -8.11
C ILE A 98 -4.22 6.24 -9.36
N GLN A 99 -2.91 6.44 -9.39
CA GLN A 99 -2.09 7.05 -10.42
C GLN A 99 -2.28 8.57 -10.55
N HIS A 100 -3.50 9.07 -10.59
CA HIS A 100 -3.90 10.48 -10.60
C HIS A 100 -5.33 10.63 -10.06
N CYS A 101 -5.78 11.87 -9.78
CA CYS A 101 -7.15 12.13 -9.35
C CYS A 101 -8.01 12.90 -10.37
N ASN A 102 -7.41 13.53 -11.39
CA ASN A 102 -8.16 14.28 -12.38
C ASN A 102 -8.89 13.36 -13.36
N ASP A 103 -10.19 13.58 -13.55
CA ASP A 103 -11.07 12.74 -14.39
C ASP A 103 -10.62 12.66 -15.86
N GLY A 104 -10.10 13.77 -16.41
CA GLY A 104 -9.60 13.84 -17.79
C GLY A 104 -8.37 12.94 -17.98
N ILE A 105 -7.44 13.00 -17.03
CA ILE A 105 -6.21 12.19 -17.04
C ILE A 105 -6.54 10.72 -16.80
N LEU A 106 -7.38 10.40 -15.81
CA LEU A 106 -7.81 9.03 -15.55
C LEU A 106 -8.46 8.40 -16.79
N LYS A 107 -9.32 9.14 -17.47
CA LYS A 107 -9.94 8.72 -18.73
C LYS A 107 -8.92 8.51 -19.86
N ALA A 108 -7.93 9.41 -20.00
CA ALA A 108 -6.86 9.28 -20.99
C ALA A 108 -6.00 8.04 -20.75
N MET A 109 -5.79 7.66 -19.47
CA MET A 109 -5.11 6.44 -19.04
C MET A 109 -5.98 5.17 -19.13
N ASN A 110 -7.21 5.29 -19.64
CA ASN A 110 -8.19 4.20 -19.68
C ASN A 110 -8.55 3.64 -18.29
N ARG A 111 -8.50 4.50 -17.27
CA ARG A 111 -9.06 4.22 -15.97
C ARG A 111 -10.55 4.52 -15.92
N ARG A 112 -11.28 3.82 -15.09
CA ARG A 112 -12.75 3.94 -15.00
C ARG A 112 -13.20 4.79 -13.82
N ASP A 113 -12.33 4.91 -12.82
CA ASP A 113 -12.59 5.70 -11.63
C ASP A 113 -12.68 7.18 -11.97
N THR A 114 -13.51 7.88 -11.24
CA THR A 114 -13.58 9.35 -11.19
C THR A 114 -13.04 9.84 -9.84
N LYS A 115 -12.67 11.13 -9.76
CA LYS A 115 -12.26 11.75 -8.49
C LYS A 115 -13.31 11.57 -7.39
N ALA A 116 -14.60 11.74 -7.73
CA ALA A 116 -15.68 11.56 -6.78
C ALA A 116 -15.76 10.13 -6.24
N GLU A 117 -15.65 9.13 -7.11
CA GLU A 117 -15.65 7.72 -6.71
C GLU A 117 -14.44 7.36 -5.85
N LEU A 118 -13.25 7.93 -6.16
CA LEU A 118 -12.06 7.76 -5.32
C LEU A 118 -12.27 8.34 -3.92
N LEU A 119 -12.79 9.56 -3.80
CA LEU A 119 -13.10 10.20 -2.51
C LEU A 119 -14.12 9.40 -1.70
N ASP A 120 -15.19 8.93 -2.33
CA ASP A 120 -16.20 8.10 -1.70
C ASP A 120 -15.62 6.78 -1.18
N LEU A 121 -14.77 6.12 -2.00
CA LEU A 121 -14.11 4.87 -1.61
C LEU A 121 -13.19 5.09 -0.40
N LEU A 122 -12.30 6.10 -0.46
CA LEU A 122 -11.36 6.38 0.64
C LEU A 122 -12.10 6.71 1.94
N THR A 123 -13.15 7.52 1.85
CA THR A 123 -14.03 7.85 3.00
C THR A 123 -14.66 6.59 3.59
N LYS A 124 -15.19 5.73 2.75
CA LYS A 124 -15.82 4.47 3.14
C LYS A 124 -14.83 3.51 3.80
N LEU A 125 -13.64 3.38 3.23
CA LEU A 125 -12.59 2.54 3.78
C LEU A 125 -12.19 2.99 5.19
N ARG A 126 -11.93 4.30 5.38
CA ARG A 126 -11.57 4.85 6.69
C ARG A 126 -12.70 4.71 7.72
N ALA A 127 -13.96 4.83 7.30
CA ALA A 127 -15.11 4.67 8.19
C ALA A 127 -15.31 3.21 8.65
N ARG A 128 -14.91 2.24 7.85
CA ARG A 128 -15.17 0.80 8.11
C ARG A 128 -13.98 0.04 8.62
N ILE A 129 -12.76 0.53 8.41
CA ILE A 129 -11.51 -0.12 8.82
C ILE A 129 -10.78 0.82 9.80
N PRO A 130 -10.92 0.61 11.12
CA PRO A 130 -10.24 1.45 12.11
C PRO A 130 -8.72 1.36 12.00
N GLY A 131 -8.03 2.51 12.12
CA GLY A 131 -6.57 2.56 12.04
C GLY A 131 -6.00 2.25 10.65
N LEU A 132 -6.81 2.36 9.58
CA LEU A 132 -6.39 2.11 8.22
C LEU A 132 -5.24 3.05 7.81
N VAL A 133 -4.18 2.46 7.28
CA VAL A 133 -3.10 3.14 6.56
C VAL A 133 -3.29 2.89 5.07
N LEU A 134 -3.35 3.96 4.30
CA LEU A 134 -3.48 3.91 2.85
C LEU A 134 -2.13 4.17 2.19
N ARG A 135 -1.84 3.37 1.20
CA ARG A 135 -0.74 3.58 0.27
C ARG A 135 -1.26 3.74 -1.15
N THR A 136 -0.61 4.60 -1.91
CA THR A 136 -0.92 4.78 -3.33
C THR A 136 0.35 4.92 -4.16
N SER A 137 0.19 4.84 -5.48
CA SER A 137 1.21 5.23 -6.45
C SER A 137 0.62 6.32 -7.34
N LEU A 138 1.42 7.35 -7.60
CA LEU A 138 1.04 8.52 -8.40
C LEU A 138 2.03 8.68 -9.56
N ILE A 139 1.55 9.22 -10.66
CA ILE A 139 2.38 9.55 -11.82
C ILE A 139 2.16 11.02 -12.18
N THR A 140 3.24 11.76 -12.34
CA THR A 140 3.23 13.17 -12.77
C THR A 140 3.77 13.33 -14.19
N GLY A 141 3.38 14.39 -14.88
CA GLY A 141 3.78 14.63 -16.27
C GLY A 141 3.06 13.77 -17.28
N LEU A 142 1.91 13.20 -16.90
CA LEU A 142 1.06 12.41 -17.80
C LEU A 142 0.54 13.26 -18.96
N PRO A 143 0.24 12.62 -20.12
CA PRO A 143 -0.41 13.32 -21.22
C PRO A 143 -1.69 14.04 -20.78
N GLY A 144 -1.75 15.34 -21.03
CA GLY A 144 -2.87 16.21 -20.65
C GLY A 144 -2.76 16.83 -19.25
N GLU A 145 -1.70 16.53 -18.49
CA GLU A 145 -1.45 17.17 -17.20
C GLU A 145 -0.82 18.57 -17.41
N GLY A 146 -1.55 19.61 -17.04
CA GLY A 146 -1.06 20.97 -16.88
C GLY A 146 -0.88 21.34 -15.42
N GLU A 147 -0.61 22.62 -15.15
CA GLU A 147 -0.45 23.13 -13.78
C GLU A 147 -1.74 22.99 -12.95
N ALA A 148 -2.92 23.11 -13.57
CA ALA A 148 -4.20 22.99 -12.89
C ALA A 148 -4.45 21.55 -12.40
N GLU A 149 -4.13 20.56 -13.22
CA GLU A 149 -4.27 19.14 -12.88
C GLU A 149 -3.25 18.72 -11.83
N LEU A 150 -2.02 19.25 -11.88
CA LEU A 150 -1.01 19.04 -10.84
C LEU A 150 -1.46 19.63 -9.50
N GLU A 151 -1.95 20.87 -9.49
CA GLU A 151 -2.47 21.49 -8.24
C GLU A 151 -3.68 20.70 -7.71
N GLU A 152 -4.57 20.24 -8.59
CA GLU A 152 -5.69 19.37 -8.19
C GLU A 152 -5.22 18.10 -7.49
N LEU A 153 -4.12 17.48 -7.97
CA LEU A 153 -3.53 16.30 -7.34
C LEU A 153 -2.96 16.63 -5.96
N CYS A 154 -2.26 17.77 -5.82
CA CYS A 154 -1.74 18.24 -4.54
C CYS A 154 -2.85 18.52 -3.52
N VAL A 155 -3.95 19.18 -3.96
CA VAL A 155 -5.14 19.43 -3.13
C VAL A 155 -5.79 18.11 -2.71
N PHE A 156 -5.95 17.17 -3.65
CA PHE A 156 -6.52 15.85 -3.36
C PHE A 156 -5.72 15.11 -2.27
N LEU A 157 -4.39 15.13 -2.33
CA LEU A 157 -3.54 14.52 -1.30
C LEU A 157 -3.73 15.18 0.07
N ARG A 158 -3.74 16.53 0.13
CA ARG A 158 -3.96 17.27 1.38
C ARG A 158 -5.33 16.99 2.00
N GLU A 159 -6.36 16.80 1.18
CA GLU A 159 -7.72 16.47 1.62
C GLU A 159 -7.86 15.03 2.10
N THR A 160 -7.32 14.09 1.33
CA THR A 160 -7.46 12.65 1.61
C THR A 160 -6.48 12.13 2.65
N LYS A 161 -5.35 12.83 2.83
CA LYS A 161 -4.28 12.47 3.79
C LYS A 161 -3.87 11.01 3.65
N ILE A 162 -3.66 10.55 2.40
CA ILE A 162 -3.11 9.22 2.15
C ILE A 162 -1.71 9.17 2.78
N GLU A 163 -1.52 8.26 3.72
CA GLU A 163 -0.33 8.25 4.58
C GLU A 163 0.95 7.95 3.80
N ARG A 164 0.85 7.15 2.74
CA ARG A 164 2.02 6.73 1.96
C ARG A 164 1.77 6.84 0.47
N ALA A 165 2.66 7.52 -0.26
CA ALA A 165 2.57 7.59 -1.72
C ALA A 165 3.94 7.45 -2.36
N GLY A 166 4.04 6.56 -3.35
CA GLY A 166 5.14 6.56 -4.30
C GLY A 166 4.79 7.49 -5.47
N VAL A 167 5.66 8.44 -5.78
CA VAL A 167 5.45 9.40 -6.89
C VAL A 167 6.47 9.15 -7.98
N PHE A 168 6.02 8.97 -9.21
CA PHE A 168 6.85 8.62 -10.34
C PHE A 168 6.67 9.64 -11.47
N PRO A 169 7.75 10.17 -12.09
CA PRO A 169 7.63 10.92 -13.32
C PRO A 169 7.19 9.99 -14.46
N PHE A 170 6.29 10.46 -15.31
CA PHE A 170 5.85 9.71 -16.49
C PHE A 170 7.04 9.41 -17.40
N SER A 171 7.20 8.13 -17.74
CA SER A 171 8.19 7.65 -18.70
C SER A 171 7.45 7.08 -19.93
N PRO A 172 7.56 7.70 -21.10
CA PRO A 172 6.92 7.21 -22.31
C PRO A 172 7.59 5.92 -22.79
N GLU A 173 6.82 4.84 -22.85
CA GLU A 173 7.30 3.55 -23.35
C GLU A 173 7.06 3.44 -24.87
N GLU A 174 8.08 3.08 -25.62
CA GLU A 174 8.01 2.90 -27.06
C GLU A 174 6.88 1.92 -27.48
N GLY A 175 6.14 2.27 -28.52
CA GLY A 175 5.03 1.46 -29.01
C GLY A 175 3.72 1.59 -28.20
N THR A 176 3.68 2.42 -27.15
CA THR A 176 2.44 2.73 -26.43
C THR A 176 1.71 3.93 -27.03
N ARG A 177 0.39 3.98 -26.84
CA ARG A 177 -0.42 5.15 -27.23
C ARG A 177 0.02 6.40 -26.47
N ALA A 178 0.34 6.27 -25.20
CA ALA A 178 0.74 7.39 -24.35
C ALA A 178 2.04 8.05 -24.83
N ALA A 179 3.00 7.29 -25.35
CA ALA A 179 4.23 7.84 -25.93
C ALA A 179 4.02 8.69 -27.19
N GLN A 180 2.85 8.56 -27.84
CA GLN A 180 2.48 9.33 -29.04
C GLN A 180 1.60 10.55 -28.73
N MET A 181 1.20 10.72 -27.47
CA MET A 181 0.41 11.87 -27.01
C MET A 181 1.35 13.00 -26.58
N ASP A 182 0.85 14.24 -26.64
CA ASP A 182 1.58 15.39 -26.10
C ASP A 182 1.73 15.23 -24.59
N HIS A 183 2.95 15.27 -24.12
CA HIS A 183 3.32 15.22 -22.71
C HIS A 183 4.53 16.14 -22.45
N VAL A 184 4.74 16.50 -21.21
CA VAL A 184 5.92 17.26 -20.80
C VAL A 184 7.19 16.42 -20.96
N ASP A 185 8.34 17.07 -21.02
CA ASP A 185 9.61 16.36 -21.02
C ASP A 185 9.90 15.72 -19.63
N MET A 186 10.93 14.89 -19.58
CA MET A 186 11.29 14.16 -18.36
C MET A 186 11.77 15.09 -17.25
N GLU A 187 12.37 16.23 -17.54
CA GLU A 187 12.85 17.20 -16.56
C GLU A 187 11.66 17.84 -15.85
N GLU A 188 10.68 18.28 -16.63
CA GLU A 188 9.44 18.84 -16.08
C GLU A 188 8.61 17.79 -15.33
N ALA A 189 8.54 16.55 -15.83
CA ALA A 189 7.85 15.47 -15.12
C ALA A 189 8.49 15.17 -13.75
N ARG A 190 9.83 15.24 -13.65
CA ARG A 190 10.57 15.09 -12.38
C ARG A 190 10.31 16.27 -11.44
N ARG A 191 10.38 17.51 -11.96
CA ARG A 191 10.05 18.70 -11.15
C ARG A 191 8.66 18.61 -10.53
N ARG A 192 7.68 18.13 -11.31
CA ARG A 192 6.32 17.90 -10.81
C ARG A 192 6.25 16.80 -9.77
N ALA A 193 7.01 15.71 -9.98
CA ALA A 193 7.10 14.64 -8.99
C ALA A 193 7.67 15.15 -7.65
N GLU A 194 8.70 15.97 -7.69
CA GLU A 194 9.29 16.59 -6.49
C GLU A 194 8.27 17.44 -5.73
N LEU A 195 7.47 18.26 -6.42
CA LEU A 195 6.40 19.05 -5.78
C LEU A 195 5.34 18.18 -5.08
N VAL A 196 4.98 17.05 -5.70
CA VAL A 196 4.03 16.11 -5.08
C VAL A 196 4.66 15.36 -3.91
N VAL A 197 5.97 15.04 -4.00
CA VAL A 197 6.74 14.44 -2.89
C VAL A 197 6.81 15.41 -1.69
N ASP A 198 7.01 16.71 -1.92
CA ASP A 198 7.01 17.69 -0.84
C ASP A 198 5.66 17.70 -0.09
N VAL A 199 4.54 17.70 -0.84
CA VAL A 199 3.20 17.60 -0.23
C VAL A 199 3.03 16.29 0.54
N GLN A 200 3.54 15.18 0.01
CA GLN A 200 3.46 13.88 0.66
C GLN A 200 4.33 13.82 1.93
N SER A 201 5.47 14.50 1.93
CA SER A 201 6.34 14.58 3.11
C SER A 201 5.62 15.25 4.28
N ASP A 202 4.92 16.34 4.05
CA ASP A 202 4.11 17.00 5.09
C ASP A 202 3.02 16.05 5.66
N ILE A 203 2.42 15.21 4.81
CA ILE A 203 1.36 14.29 5.23
C ILE A 203 1.93 13.14 6.07
N ILE A 204 3.06 12.54 5.65
CA ILE A 204 3.68 11.46 6.42
C ILE A 204 4.26 11.96 7.74
N ASP A 205 4.81 13.17 7.77
CA ASP A 205 5.32 13.79 8.99
C ASP A 205 4.18 14.02 9.99
N ALA A 206 3.05 14.56 9.55
CA ALA A 206 1.86 14.73 10.39
C ALA A 206 1.29 13.38 10.88
N TYR A 207 1.34 12.32 10.04
CA TYR A 207 0.97 10.97 10.46
C TYR A 207 1.92 10.45 11.52
N ASN A 208 3.24 10.53 11.29
CA ASN A 208 4.25 10.07 12.22
C ASN A 208 4.12 10.77 13.59
N GLU A 209 3.93 12.10 13.60
CA GLU A 209 3.68 12.85 14.83
C GLU A 209 2.42 12.37 15.56
N SER A 210 1.34 12.05 14.81
CA SER A 210 0.05 11.64 15.39
C SER A 210 0.10 10.29 16.10
N VAL A 211 1.09 9.44 15.79
CA VAL A 211 1.24 8.11 16.38
C VAL A 211 2.27 8.06 17.52
N LEU A 212 3.00 9.14 17.78
CA LEU A 212 3.94 9.19 18.90
C LEU A 212 3.23 8.97 20.24
N GLY A 213 3.90 8.28 21.15
CA GLY A 213 3.37 7.86 22.44
C GLY A 213 2.46 6.63 22.39
N THR A 214 2.12 6.12 21.19
CA THR A 214 1.37 4.86 21.05
C THR A 214 2.30 3.66 21.04
N GLU A 215 1.74 2.49 21.31
CA GLU A 215 2.42 1.21 21.19
C GLU A 215 2.05 0.54 19.87
N ARG A 216 3.05 -0.09 19.24
CA ARG A 216 2.90 -0.83 18.00
C ARG A 216 3.51 -2.22 18.16
N GLU A 217 2.81 -3.22 17.64
CA GLU A 217 3.40 -4.53 17.40
C GLU A 217 4.34 -4.42 16.20
N VAL A 218 5.60 -4.79 16.38
CA VAL A 218 6.68 -4.66 15.40
C VAL A 218 7.29 -6.03 15.14
N LEU A 219 7.34 -6.43 13.88
CA LEU A 219 8.14 -7.57 13.43
C LEU A 219 9.60 -7.13 13.34
N CYS A 220 10.44 -7.60 14.24
CA CYS A 220 11.88 -7.33 14.20
C CYS A 220 12.48 -7.95 12.94
N GLU A 221 13.22 -7.17 12.16
CA GLU A 221 13.89 -7.62 10.94
C GLU A 221 15.41 -7.68 11.09
N GLY A 222 15.96 -7.04 12.12
CA GLY A 222 17.38 -7.10 12.39
C GLY A 222 17.88 -6.08 13.40
N PHE A 223 19.19 -6.01 13.49
CA PHE A 223 19.96 -5.05 14.28
C PHE A 223 20.99 -4.36 13.40
N ASP A 224 21.05 -3.05 13.43
CA ASP A 224 22.03 -2.25 12.73
C ASP A 224 23.17 -1.89 13.68
N SER A 225 24.38 -2.38 13.36
CA SER A 225 25.56 -2.16 14.19
C SER A 225 26.12 -0.74 14.13
N GLN A 226 25.75 0.06 13.12
CA GLN A 226 26.16 1.46 13.01
C GLN A 226 25.22 2.36 13.80
N ALA A 227 23.91 2.17 13.63
CA ALA A 227 22.89 2.87 14.41
C ALA A 227 22.82 2.38 15.87
N GLN A 228 23.34 1.17 16.16
CA GLN A 228 23.22 0.50 17.46
C GLN A 228 21.75 0.32 17.89
N MET A 229 20.86 0.09 16.92
CA MET A 229 19.42 -0.07 17.14
C MET A 229 18.88 -1.30 16.41
N HIS A 230 17.86 -1.90 16.97
CA HIS A 230 17.02 -2.83 16.24
C HIS A 230 16.14 -2.09 15.24
N PHE A 231 15.74 -2.79 14.18
CA PHE A 231 14.78 -2.26 13.24
C PHE A 231 13.75 -3.31 12.84
N GLY A 232 12.59 -2.85 12.44
CA GLY A 232 11.50 -3.71 12.01
C GLY A 232 10.37 -2.92 11.40
N ARG A 233 9.21 -3.55 11.28
CA ARG A 233 7.99 -2.96 10.70
C ARG A 233 6.77 -3.28 11.55
N SER A 234 5.85 -2.35 11.62
CA SER A 234 4.49 -2.60 12.11
C SER A 234 3.55 -2.98 10.93
N TYR A 235 2.28 -3.06 11.23
CA TYR A 235 1.27 -3.22 10.18
C TYR A 235 1.28 -2.07 9.16
N ALA A 236 1.73 -0.89 9.57
CA ALA A 236 1.68 0.35 8.79
C ALA A 236 2.85 0.53 7.79
N GLU A 237 3.82 -0.36 7.80
CA GLU A 237 4.96 -0.34 6.89
C GLU A 237 5.00 -1.61 6.03
N SER A 238 5.10 -1.44 4.70
CA SER A 238 5.31 -2.54 3.77
C SER A 238 6.81 -2.81 3.61
N PRO A 239 7.23 -4.09 3.54
CA PRO A 239 8.64 -4.44 3.39
C PRO A 239 9.23 -3.84 2.11
N ASP A 240 10.46 -3.33 2.22
CA ASP A 240 11.29 -2.79 1.12
C ASP A 240 10.70 -1.57 0.38
N ILE A 241 9.53 -1.07 0.78
CA ILE A 241 8.82 0.03 0.10
C ILE A 241 8.66 1.24 1.01
N ASP A 242 8.17 1.00 2.22
CA ASP A 242 7.97 2.03 3.24
C ASP A 242 9.17 2.06 4.20
N GLY A 243 9.24 3.07 5.06
CA GLY A 243 10.28 3.18 6.08
C GLY A 243 10.22 2.07 7.13
N ARG A 244 11.13 2.15 8.09
CA ARG A 244 11.25 1.22 9.21
C ARG A 244 10.85 1.88 10.51
N ILE A 245 10.68 1.06 11.54
CA ILE A 245 10.66 1.49 12.94
C ILE A 245 11.99 1.08 13.56
N TRP A 246 12.74 2.07 14.03
CA TRP A 246 13.96 1.86 14.79
C TRP A 246 13.64 1.81 16.26
N PHE A 247 14.20 0.89 17.00
CA PHE A 247 13.91 0.80 18.43
C PHE A 247 15.11 0.33 19.27
N ASP A 248 15.21 0.93 20.44
CA ASP A 248 16.11 0.49 21.50
C ASP A 248 15.48 -0.66 22.27
N ALA A 249 16.32 -1.62 22.67
CA ALA A 249 15.94 -2.71 23.55
C ALA A 249 17.07 -2.99 24.54
N ASP A 250 16.70 -3.31 25.79
CA ASP A 250 17.61 -3.72 26.84
C ASP A 250 18.09 -5.17 26.72
N ARG A 251 17.59 -5.88 25.72
CA ARG A 251 17.90 -7.27 25.40
C ARG A 251 18.05 -7.47 23.89
N GLU A 252 18.71 -8.53 23.51
CA GLU A 252 18.73 -8.95 22.10
C GLU A 252 17.34 -9.39 21.63
N VAL A 253 16.93 -8.93 20.46
CA VAL A 253 15.67 -9.30 19.79
C VAL A 253 16.00 -10.00 18.50
N GLU A 254 15.67 -11.29 18.42
CA GLU A 254 15.93 -12.11 17.24
C GLU A 254 15.07 -11.66 16.04
N PRO A 255 15.63 -11.58 14.82
CA PRO A 255 14.86 -11.33 13.60
C PRO A 255 13.72 -12.35 13.44
N GLY A 256 12.56 -11.90 13.01
CA GLY A 256 11.34 -12.71 12.90
C GLY A 256 10.50 -12.78 14.17
N THR A 257 10.92 -12.09 15.25
CA THR A 257 10.16 -11.98 16.50
C THR A 257 9.25 -10.77 16.47
N PHE A 258 8.03 -10.93 16.98
CA PHE A 258 7.11 -9.81 17.24
C PHE A 258 7.35 -9.24 18.62
N VAL A 259 7.48 -7.93 18.70
CA VAL A 259 7.68 -7.18 19.94
C VAL A 259 6.76 -5.98 19.98
N THR A 260 6.42 -5.53 21.18
CA THR A 260 5.70 -4.26 21.35
C THR A 260 6.72 -3.13 21.51
N VAL A 261 6.60 -2.10 20.65
CA VAL A 261 7.45 -0.91 20.67
C VAL A 261 6.59 0.31 20.98
N ARG A 262 6.99 1.10 21.98
CA ARG A 262 6.42 2.43 22.23
C ARG A 262 7.13 3.43 21.35
N LEU A 263 6.37 4.11 20.47
CA LEU A 263 6.90 5.10 19.55
C LEU A 263 7.24 6.40 20.30
N THR A 264 8.49 6.85 20.24
CA THR A 264 8.97 7.98 21.02
C THR A 264 9.45 9.15 20.17
N GLY A 265 9.73 8.94 18.88
CA GLY A 265 10.26 10.00 18.02
C GLY A 265 10.25 9.66 16.55
N VAL A 266 10.87 10.55 15.77
CA VAL A 266 11.10 10.41 14.33
C VAL A 266 12.57 10.74 14.03
N MET A 267 13.22 9.94 13.21
CA MET A 267 14.59 10.15 12.76
C MET A 267 14.66 9.94 11.24
N ASP A 268 15.09 10.95 10.52
CA ASP A 268 15.18 10.91 9.04
C ASP A 268 13.88 10.46 8.34
N GLY A 269 12.72 10.87 8.90
CA GLY A 269 11.39 10.52 8.38
C GLY A 269 10.88 9.13 8.80
N GLU A 270 11.67 8.34 9.52
CA GLU A 270 11.30 7.02 10.04
C GLU A 270 10.98 7.10 11.55
N LEU A 271 10.04 6.27 11.99
CA LEU A 271 9.65 6.21 13.39
C LEU A 271 10.75 5.59 14.26
N THR A 272 10.91 6.13 15.47
CA THR A 272 11.80 5.56 16.50
C THR A 272 11.01 5.23 17.75
N GLY A 273 11.51 4.29 18.55
CA GLY A 273 10.85 3.88 19.78
C GLY A 273 11.73 3.08 20.74
N GLU A 274 11.10 2.58 21.75
CA GLU A 274 11.71 1.76 22.79
C GLU A 274 10.87 0.47 22.96
N LEU A 275 11.54 -0.63 23.27
CA LEU A 275 10.84 -1.87 23.62
C LEU A 275 9.92 -1.58 24.82
N ALA A 276 8.62 -1.85 24.67
CA ALA A 276 7.69 -1.67 25.78
C ALA A 276 7.96 -2.72 26.88
N GLU A 277 7.88 -2.28 28.13
CA GLU A 277 7.92 -3.21 29.28
C GLU A 277 6.69 -4.14 29.25
N GLU A 278 6.89 -5.42 29.54
CA GLU A 278 5.83 -6.42 29.61
C GLU A 278 4.89 -6.19 30.80
#